data_ff6d9c8775fd799af8d154a501e96c0c
#
_entry.id   ff6d9c8775fd799af8d154a501e96c0c
#
_cell.length_a   1.000
_cell.length_b   1.000
_cell.length_c   1.000
_cell.angle_alpha   90.00
_cell.angle_beta   90.00
_cell.angle_gamma   90.00
#
_symmetry.space_group_name_H-M   'P 1'
#
loop_
_entity.id
_entity.type
_entity.pdbx_description
1 polymer ?
#
loop_
_entity_poly.entity_id
_entity_poly.type
_entity_poly.pdbx_seq_one_letter_code
_entity_poly.pdbx_strand_id
1 'polypeptide(L)'
;LPTEPQHDLNWENFMVTILRDRGAMGIIDADTKELVTEVETGYAVHVAKESSDGRFWYVQGRDGRLSKIDLWMDPPQVTAEVFIGYDARDVAVSHYGEWKDKYVIGGSYWPPHFVIADAETMEPLKVVSTRSYDTEGNFRNEARVAALYNTPHAPTFLVNVKESGQVWQVDYSDIDNLRIDQMETAEFLHDGFFDPTGRYFQIAANMSDKMVFIDTETRKLVSMLETGTKPHPGPGANWVDPECGPVAGTTHLGEGLLTFWGNDPEGHPDQAWQICDQIETDGPGLFVRTHPDSPHVW
;
A
#
# COMPACT_ATOMS: atom_id res chain seq x y z
N LEU A 1 -10.30 14.70 -21.11
CA LEU A 1 -11.11 13.78 -20.30
C LEU A 1 -12.54 14.27 -20.26
N PRO A 2 -13.55 13.37 -20.14
CA PRO A 2 -14.95 13.76 -20.04
C PRO A 2 -15.21 14.59 -18.77
N THR A 3 -16.16 15.52 -18.85
CA THR A 3 -16.59 16.36 -17.72
C THR A 3 -17.78 15.77 -16.96
N GLU A 4 -18.37 14.71 -17.49
CA GLU A 4 -19.46 13.92 -16.91
C GLU A 4 -19.31 12.45 -17.35
N PRO A 5 -19.90 11.48 -16.63
CA PRO A 5 -19.88 10.07 -17.05
C PRO A 5 -20.48 9.89 -18.44
N GLN A 6 -19.85 9.06 -19.28
CA GLN A 6 -20.30 8.76 -20.64
C GLN A 6 -21.26 7.56 -20.71
N HIS A 7 -21.61 6.98 -19.57
CA HIS A 7 -22.55 5.86 -19.40
C HIS A 7 -23.50 6.12 -18.24
N ASP A 8 -24.62 5.42 -18.22
CA ASP A 8 -25.65 5.55 -17.19
C ASP A 8 -25.48 4.57 -16.00
N LEU A 9 -24.33 3.86 -15.93
CA LEU A 9 -24.04 2.93 -14.84
C LEU A 9 -23.69 3.70 -13.55
N ASN A 10 -23.96 3.09 -12.41
CA ASN A 10 -23.58 3.61 -11.09
C ASN A 10 -22.09 3.35 -10.82
N TRP A 11 -21.23 4.15 -11.46
CA TRP A 11 -19.77 3.98 -11.38
C TRP A 11 -19.19 4.09 -9.95
N GLU A 12 -19.88 4.81 -9.05
CA GLU A 12 -19.49 4.88 -7.63
C GLU A 12 -19.63 3.54 -6.91
N ASN A 13 -20.38 2.60 -7.47
CA ASN A 13 -20.54 1.25 -6.97
C ASN A 13 -19.79 0.21 -7.83
N PHE A 14 -18.81 0.65 -8.61
CA PHE A 14 -17.95 -0.30 -9.33
C PHE A 14 -16.96 -0.98 -8.38
N MET A 15 -16.83 -2.28 -8.55
CA MET A 15 -15.76 -3.07 -7.96
C MET A 15 -14.66 -3.29 -8.97
N VAL A 16 -13.41 -3.16 -8.53
CA VAL A 16 -12.26 -3.45 -9.38
C VAL A 16 -11.53 -4.70 -8.89
N THR A 17 -11.01 -5.49 -9.82
CA THR A 17 -10.24 -6.68 -9.52
C THR A 17 -8.99 -6.77 -10.38
N ILE A 18 -7.90 -7.22 -9.76
CA ILE A 18 -6.64 -7.44 -10.46
C ILE A 18 -6.67 -8.79 -11.17
N LEU A 19 -6.59 -8.77 -12.48
CA LEU A 19 -6.48 -9.96 -13.35
C LEU A 19 -4.99 -10.16 -13.70
N ARG A 20 -4.20 -10.54 -12.71
CA ARG A 20 -2.74 -10.53 -12.75
C ARG A 20 -2.16 -11.23 -13.99
N ASP A 21 -2.58 -12.46 -14.24
CA ASP A 21 -2.02 -13.31 -15.31
C ASP A 21 -2.55 -12.91 -16.69
N ARG A 22 -3.60 -12.10 -16.74
CA ARG A 22 -4.14 -11.50 -17.98
C ARG A 22 -3.52 -10.13 -18.28
N GLY A 23 -2.79 -9.54 -17.35
CA GLY A 23 -2.25 -8.19 -17.50
C GLY A 23 -3.33 -7.11 -17.59
N ALA A 24 -4.40 -7.26 -16.81
CA ALA A 24 -5.57 -6.40 -16.90
C ALA A 24 -6.17 -6.09 -15.53
N MET A 25 -7.02 -5.08 -15.50
CA MET A 25 -7.94 -4.79 -14.41
C MET A 25 -9.38 -5.07 -14.87
N GLY A 26 -10.11 -5.90 -14.13
CA GLY A 26 -11.54 -6.14 -14.34
C GLY A 26 -12.36 -5.10 -13.59
N ILE A 27 -13.37 -4.51 -14.24
CA ILE A 27 -14.33 -3.58 -13.67
C ILE A 27 -15.69 -4.28 -13.66
N ILE A 28 -16.28 -4.39 -12.48
CA ILE A 28 -17.52 -5.09 -12.20
C ILE A 28 -18.52 -4.08 -11.66
N ASP A 29 -19.71 -4.03 -12.23
CA ASP A 29 -20.83 -3.32 -11.66
C ASP A 29 -21.39 -4.12 -10.47
N ALA A 30 -21.26 -3.60 -9.25
CA ALA A 30 -21.72 -4.28 -8.05
C ALA A 30 -23.24 -4.32 -7.92
N ASP A 31 -24.00 -3.45 -8.60
CA ASP A 31 -25.45 -3.47 -8.60
C ASP A 31 -26.00 -4.66 -9.40
N THR A 32 -25.44 -4.86 -10.60
CA THR A 32 -25.84 -5.97 -11.49
C THR A 32 -25.02 -7.24 -11.26
N LYS A 33 -23.82 -7.12 -10.68
CA LYS A 33 -22.80 -8.19 -10.53
C LYS A 33 -22.26 -8.69 -11.87
N GLU A 34 -22.30 -7.85 -12.88
CA GLU A 34 -21.80 -8.16 -14.22
C GLU A 34 -20.47 -7.47 -14.49
N LEU A 35 -19.63 -8.11 -15.32
CA LEU A 35 -18.39 -7.52 -15.80
C LEU A 35 -18.71 -6.38 -16.77
N VAL A 36 -18.31 -5.15 -16.45
CA VAL A 36 -18.43 -4.00 -17.32
C VAL A 36 -17.38 -4.09 -18.43
N THR A 37 -16.11 -4.26 -18.05
CA THR A 37 -14.99 -4.37 -18.99
C THR A 37 -13.74 -4.94 -18.33
N GLU A 38 -12.79 -5.40 -19.17
CA GLU A 38 -11.41 -5.66 -18.78
C GLU A 38 -10.51 -4.62 -19.44
N VAL A 39 -9.70 -3.95 -18.66
CA VAL A 39 -8.77 -2.91 -19.13
C VAL A 39 -7.36 -3.44 -19.07
N GLU A 40 -6.68 -3.56 -20.23
CA GLU A 40 -5.28 -3.95 -20.29
C GLU A 40 -4.39 -2.84 -19.66
N THR A 41 -3.50 -3.22 -18.74
CA THR A 41 -2.67 -2.31 -17.95
C THR A 41 -1.22 -2.76 -17.78
N GLY A 42 -0.79 -3.78 -18.53
CA GLY A 42 0.58 -4.27 -18.52
C GLY A 42 0.75 -5.70 -17.99
N TYR A 43 1.98 -6.18 -17.98
CA TYR A 43 2.29 -7.55 -17.59
C TYR A 43 2.21 -7.73 -16.07
N ALA A 44 1.61 -8.84 -15.64
CA ALA A 44 1.54 -9.28 -14.25
C ALA A 44 1.13 -8.14 -13.30
N VAL A 45 0.01 -7.48 -13.62
CA VAL A 45 -0.59 -6.39 -12.82
C VAL A 45 -0.63 -6.76 -11.35
N HIS A 46 -0.24 -5.82 -10.47
CA HIS A 46 -0.02 -6.17 -9.07
C HIS A 46 -0.86 -5.35 -8.10
N VAL A 47 -0.84 -4.04 -8.21
CA VAL A 47 -1.53 -3.11 -7.30
C VAL A 47 -2.28 -2.06 -8.11
N ALA A 48 -3.44 -1.69 -7.61
CA ALA A 48 -4.22 -0.55 -8.09
C ALA A 48 -4.64 0.32 -6.91
N LYS A 49 -4.65 1.64 -7.10
CA LYS A 49 -5.09 2.64 -6.13
C LYS A 49 -5.98 3.66 -6.81
N GLU A 50 -7.02 4.06 -6.11
CA GLU A 50 -7.99 5.05 -6.58
C GLU A 50 -7.59 6.49 -6.28
N SER A 51 -8.11 7.43 -7.07
CA SER A 51 -8.21 8.83 -6.69
C SER A 51 -9.19 8.99 -5.52
N SER A 52 -9.13 10.11 -4.85
CA SER A 52 -9.94 10.35 -3.65
C SER A 52 -11.44 10.40 -3.88
N ASP A 53 -11.87 10.65 -5.13
CA ASP A 53 -13.26 10.61 -5.56
C ASP A 53 -13.66 9.24 -6.17
N GLY A 54 -12.72 8.30 -6.29
CA GLY A 54 -12.93 6.97 -6.85
C GLY A 54 -13.00 6.92 -8.38
N ARG A 55 -12.94 8.05 -9.09
CA ARG A 55 -13.06 8.11 -10.55
C ARG A 55 -11.88 7.50 -11.29
N PHE A 56 -10.65 7.87 -10.86
CA PHE A 56 -9.44 7.41 -11.52
C PHE A 56 -8.80 6.27 -10.73
N TRP A 57 -8.33 5.27 -11.48
CA TRP A 57 -7.55 4.17 -10.92
C TRP A 57 -6.16 4.14 -11.52
N TYR A 58 -5.16 4.13 -10.65
CA TYR A 58 -3.74 4.04 -11.02
C TYR A 58 -3.28 2.61 -10.80
N VAL A 59 -2.81 1.97 -11.85
CA VAL A 59 -2.57 0.52 -11.88
C VAL A 59 -1.12 0.26 -12.24
N GLN A 60 -0.42 -0.50 -11.39
CA GLN A 60 0.99 -0.83 -11.58
C GLN A 60 1.17 -2.25 -12.12
N GLY A 61 1.73 -2.35 -13.32
CA GLY A 61 2.22 -3.60 -13.91
C GLY A 61 3.67 -3.90 -13.51
N ARG A 62 4.02 -5.18 -13.46
CA ARG A 62 5.40 -5.62 -13.17
C ARG A 62 6.38 -5.26 -14.29
N ASP A 63 5.92 -5.00 -15.48
CA ASP A 63 6.72 -4.52 -16.63
C ASP A 63 7.11 -3.03 -16.54
N GLY A 64 6.81 -2.37 -15.41
CA GLY A 64 7.11 -0.96 -15.19
C GLY A 64 6.05 0.01 -15.68
N ARG A 65 4.98 -0.48 -16.25
CA ARG A 65 3.86 0.32 -16.75
C ARG A 65 2.99 0.77 -15.58
N LEU A 66 2.83 2.09 -15.42
CA LEU A 66 1.88 2.71 -14.50
C LEU A 66 0.80 3.39 -15.35
N SER A 67 -0.41 2.85 -15.30
CA SER A 67 -1.54 3.26 -16.14
C SER A 67 -2.61 3.97 -15.32
N LYS A 68 -3.19 5.05 -15.87
CA LYS A 68 -4.33 5.77 -15.32
C LYS A 68 -5.59 5.38 -16.09
N ILE A 69 -6.58 4.84 -15.39
CA ILE A 69 -7.89 4.46 -15.93
C ILE A 69 -8.92 5.50 -15.50
N ASP A 70 -9.80 5.91 -16.40
CA ASP A 70 -10.95 6.77 -16.12
C ASP A 70 -12.24 5.95 -16.17
N LEU A 71 -12.94 5.83 -15.03
CA LEU A 71 -14.20 5.11 -14.92
C LEU A 71 -15.36 5.82 -15.61
N TRP A 72 -15.25 7.11 -15.95
CA TRP A 72 -16.28 7.86 -16.65
C TRP A 72 -16.32 7.64 -18.16
N MET A 73 -15.31 6.98 -18.71
CA MET A 73 -15.28 6.62 -20.12
C MET A 73 -16.26 5.46 -20.39
N ASP A 74 -16.74 5.33 -21.63
CA ASP A 74 -17.61 4.23 -22.08
C ASP A 74 -16.96 3.45 -23.24
N PRO A 75 -16.42 2.24 -22.98
CA PRO A 75 -16.18 1.65 -21.66
C PRO A 75 -15.02 2.34 -20.90
N PRO A 76 -14.91 2.13 -19.57
CA PRO A 76 -13.73 2.55 -18.81
C PRO A 76 -12.43 2.09 -19.48
N GLN A 77 -11.42 2.96 -19.56
CA GLN A 77 -10.17 2.69 -20.29
C GLN A 77 -8.98 3.49 -19.78
N VAL A 78 -7.78 3.08 -20.20
CA VAL A 78 -6.54 3.83 -19.92
C VAL A 78 -6.58 5.16 -20.64
N THR A 79 -6.33 6.25 -19.92
CA THR A 79 -6.30 7.63 -20.43
C THR A 79 -4.91 8.24 -20.45
N ALA A 80 -4.00 7.73 -19.64
CA ALA A 80 -2.59 8.13 -19.61
C ALA A 80 -1.73 7.01 -19.02
N GLU A 81 -0.44 7.00 -19.36
CA GLU A 81 0.47 5.94 -18.96
C GLU A 81 1.91 6.46 -18.89
N VAL A 82 2.70 5.92 -17.96
CA VAL A 82 4.12 6.18 -17.85
C VAL A 82 4.89 4.90 -17.52
N PHE A 83 6.09 4.73 -18.09
CA PHE A 83 7.02 3.67 -17.71
C PHE A 83 7.95 4.17 -16.61
N ILE A 84 7.97 3.47 -15.47
CA ILE A 84 8.77 3.88 -14.31
C ILE A 84 9.98 2.98 -14.04
N GLY A 85 10.12 1.85 -14.72
CA GLY A 85 11.22 0.93 -14.50
C GLY A 85 11.08 -0.35 -15.31
N TYR A 86 11.98 -1.30 -15.15
CA TYR A 86 11.92 -2.61 -15.81
C TYR A 86 11.17 -3.67 -14.99
N ASP A 87 11.09 -3.48 -13.68
CA ASP A 87 10.34 -4.30 -12.75
C ASP A 87 9.78 -3.38 -11.66
N ALA A 88 8.50 -3.15 -11.68
CA ALA A 88 7.82 -2.25 -10.74
C ALA A 88 6.76 -3.02 -9.93
N ARG A 89 6.31 -2.43 -8.81
CA ARG A 89 5.48 -3.20 -7.91
C ARG A 89 4.26 -2.48 -7.38
N ASP A 90 4.41 -1.25 -6.91
CA ASP A 90 3.36 -0.59 -6.13
C ASP A 90 3.15 0.86 -6.56
N VAL A 91 2.02 1.40 -6.20
CA VAL A 91 1.56 2.75 -6.50
C VAL A 91 0.81 3.33 -5.30
N ALA A 92 0.92 4.64 -5.10
CA ALA A 92 0.06 5.39 -4.19
C ALA A 92 -0.32 6.75 -4.80
N VAL A 93 -1.42 7.32 -4.32
CA VAL A 93 -1.93 8.62 -4.76
C VAL A 93 -1.92 9.59 -3.58
N SER A 94 -1.66 10.87 -3.83
CA SER A 94 -1.70 11.88 -2.77
C SER A 94 -3.13 12.18 -2.36
N HIS A 95 -3.45 12.08 -1.06
CA HIS A 95 -4.81 12.29 -0.54
C HIS A 95 -4.92 13.41 0.50
N TYR A 96 -3.83 14.12 0.79
CA TYR A 96 -3.84 15.12 1.86
C TYR A 96 -4.05 16.56 1.37
N GLY A 97 -5.03 17.24 1.98
CA GLY A 97 -5.23 18.70 1.86
C GLY A 97 -5.30 19.20 0.42
N GLU A 98 -4.58 20.28 0.13
CA GLU A 98 -4.54 20.89 -1.20
C GLU A 98 -3.76 20.10 -2.26
N TRP A 99 -2.97 19.08 -1.84
CA TRP A 99 -2.25 18.17 -2.73
C TRP A 99 -3.06 16.92 -3.09
N LYS A 100 -4.30 16.84 -2.64
CA LYS A 100 -5.22 15.75 -2.94
C LYS A 100 -5.32 15.55 -4.45
N ASP A 101 -5.06 14.31 -4.89
CA ASP A 101 -5.08 13.86 -6.29
C ASP A 101 -4.15 14.66 -7.25
N LYS A 102 -3.13 15.33 -6.71
CA LYS A 102 -2.12 16.04 -7.52
C LYS A 102 -0.96 15.16 -7.96
N TYR A 103 -0.58 14.19 -7.13
CA TYR A 103 0.60 13.36 -7.37
C TYR A 103 0.27 11.88 -7.26
N VAL A 104 0.93 11.11 -8.12
CA VAL A 104 1.00 9.66 -8.03
C VAL A 104 2.46 9.24 -7.88
N ILE A 105 2.75 8.29 -6.98
CA ILE A 105 4.06 7.71 -6.80
C ILE A 105 4.04 6.25 -7.23
N GLY A 106 4.99 5.85 -8.09
CA GLY A 106 5.20 4.46 -8.50
C GLY A 106 6.56 3.94 -8.02
N GLY A 107 6.58 2.72 -7.50
CA GLY A 107 7.76 2.08 -6.94
C GLY A 107 8.35 1.00 -7.82
N SER A 108 9.67 1.06 -8.06
CA SER A 108 10.40 0.11 -8.89
C SER A 108 11.26 -0.83 -8.06
N TYR A 109 11.28 -2.10 -8.48
CA TYR A 109 12.26 -3.09 -8.02
C TYR A 109 13.58 -2.95 -8.76
N TRP A 110 13.50 -2.70 -10.09
CA TRP A 110 14.70 -2.55 -10.89
C TRP A 110 14.55 -1.52 -12.02
N PRO A 111 15.46 -0.53 -12.09
CA PRO A 111 16.40 -0.14 -11.03
C PRO A 111 15.66 0.24 -9.75
N PRO A 112 16.25 0.08 -8.54
CA PRO A 112 15.57 0.43 -7.30
C PRO A 112 15.43 1.94 -7.15
N HIS A 113 14.21 2.44 -7.31
CA HIS A 113 13.86 3.86 -7.22
C HIS A 113 12.34 4.02 -7.12
N PHE A 114 11.88 5.21 -6.84
CA PHE A 114 10.51 5.60 -7.06
C PHE A 114 10.43 6.82 -8.01
N VAL A 115 9.28 6.93 -8.66
CA VAL A 115 8.93 8.07 -9.52
C VAL A 115 7.71 8.75 -8.94
N ILE A 116 7.75 10.06 -8.75
CA ILE A 116 6.56 10.87 -8.50
C ILE A 116 6.17 11.51 -9.82
N ALA A 117 4.94 11.33 -10.25
CA ALA A 117 4.37 11.91 -11.44
C ALA A 117 3.17 12.81 -11.10
N ASP A 118 2.87 13.73 -11.99
CA ASP A 118 1.62 14.47 -11.97
C ASP A 118 0.44 13.51 -12.19
N ALA A 119 -0.55 13.51 -11.30
CA ALA A 119 -1.63 12.54 -11.34
C ALA A 119 -2.65 12.80 -12.46
N GLU A 120 -2.68 14.03 -13.02
CA GLU A 120 -3.55 14.35 -14.15
C GLU A 120 -2.95 13.88 -15.48
N THR A 121 -1.68 14.23 -15.72
CA THR A 121 -1.01 14.02 -17.00
C THR A 121 -0.16 12.76 -17.07
N MET A 122 0.21 12.19 -15.91
CA MET A 122 1.20 11.12 -15.73
C MET A 122 2.63 11.53 -16.11
N GLU A 123 2.92 12.85 -16.23
CA GLU A 123 4.26 13.35 -16.49
C GLU A 123 5.18 13.10 -15.28
N PRO A 124 6.36 12.46 -15.46
CA PRO A 124 7.30 12.26 -14.36
C PRO A 124 7.88 13.60 -13.87
N LEU A 125 7.71 13.87 -12.57
CA LEU A 125 8.21 15.09 -11.92
C LEU A 125 9.53 14.83 -11.19
N LYS A 126 9.64 13.70 -10.49
CA LYS A 126 10.82 13.32 -9.70
C LYS A 126 11.14 11.83 -9.83
N VAL A 127 12.45 11.54 -9.91
CA VAL A 127 12.98 10.17 -9.86
C VAL A 127 14.03 10.11 -8.75
N VAL A 128 13.80 9.24 -7.76
CA VAL A 128 14.65 9.14 -6.57
C VAL A 128 15.14 7.70 -6.40
N SER A 129 16.46 7.50 -6.44
CA SER A 129 17.07 6.20 -6.17
C SER A 129 16.90 5.81 -4.70
N THR A 130 16.51 4.56 -4.45
CA THR A 130 16.37 4.01 -3.09
C THR A 130 17.59 3.21 -2.63
N ARG A 131 18.66 3.13 -3.47
CA ARG A 131 19.91 2.53 -3.05
C ARG A 131 20.44 3.23 -1.81
N SER A 132 20.64 2.47 -0.75
CA SER A 132 20.97 3.00 0.57
C SER A 132 21.76 1.98 1.38
N TYR A 133 22.21 2.38 2.55
CA TYR A 133 22.82 1.47 3.51
C TYR A 133 21.74 0.74 4.31
N ASP A 134 22.02 -0.53 4.65
CA ASP A 134 21.19 -1.29 5.58
C ASP A 134 21.52 -0.93 7.05
N THR A 135 20.81 -1.56 7.97
CA THR A 135 20.98 -1.36 9.41
C THR A 135 22.34 -1.84 9.96
N GLU A 136 23.10 -2.62 9.17
CA GLU A 136 24.46 -3.07 9.50
C GLU A 136 25.56 -2.22 8.85
N GLY A 137 25.16 -1.23 8.03
CA GLY A 137 26.09 -0.34 7.32
C GLY A 137 26.59 -0.89 5.98
N ASN A 138 25.97 -1.92 5.40
CA ASN A 138 26.30 -2.45 4.09
C ASN A 138 25.48 -1.71 3.01
N PHE A 139 26.12 -1.29 1.94
CA PHE A 139 25.45 -0.65 0.82
C PHE A 139 24.62 -1.65 0.01
N ARG A 140 23.31 -1.40 -0.12
CA ARG A 140 22.36 -2.25 -0.85
C ARG A 140 22.09 -1.69 -2.24
N ASN A 141 22.61 -2.39 -3.26
CA ASN A 141 22.34 -2.06 -4.67
C ASN A 141 20.90 -2.40 -5.09
N GLU A 142 20.27 -3.37 -4.42
CA GLU A 142 18.92 -3.85 -4.68
C GLU A 142 17.92 -3.39 -3.60
N ALA A 143 18.03 -2.16 -3.14
CA ALA A 143 17.11 -1.56 -2.18
C ALA A 143 15.74 -1.29 -2.82
N ARG A 144 14.97 -2.36 -3.06
CA ARG A 144 13.71 -2.36 -3.82
C ARG A 144 12.59 -1.64 -3.08
N VAL A 145 11.72 -0.95 -3.82
CA VAL A 145 10.50 -0.35 -3.27
C VAL A 145 9.42 -1.42 -3.18
N ALA A 146 9.17 -1.95 -1.99
CA ALA A 146 8.24 -3.06 -1.79
C ALA A 146 6.78 -2.61 -1.75
N ALA A 147 6.49 -1.48 -1.11
CA ALA A 147 5.15 -0.94 -1.00
C ALA A 147 5.16 0.58 -0.80
N LEU A 148 4.05 1.22 -1.17
CA LEU A 148 3.84 2.67 -1.15
C LEU A 148 2.50 3.01 -0.50
N TYR A 149 2.49 4.04 0.34
CA TYR A 149 1.28 4.51 1.01
C TYR A 149 1.28 6.04 1.08
N ASN A 150 0.11 6.65 1.05
CA ASN A 150 -0.08 8.03 1.49
C ASN A 150 -0.34 8.06 2.99
N THR A 151 0.14 9.08 3.69
CA THR A 151 -0.23 9.29 5.09
C THR A 151 -1.52 10.10 5.18
N PRO A 152 -2.42 9.79 6.12
CA PRO A 152 -3.71 10.49 6.20
C PRO A 152 -3.61 11.89 6.81
N HIS A 153 -2.54 12.21 7.56
CA HIS A 153 -2.43 13.44 8.35
C HIS A 153 -1.35 14.42 7.88
N ALA A 154 -0.63 14.10 6.79
CA ALA A 154 0.44 14.94 6.26
C ALA A 154 0.57 14.78 4.74
N PRO A 155 1.13 15.75 4.03
CA PRO A 155 1.42 15.63 2.59
C PRO A 155 2.65 14.74 2.36
N THR A 156 2.59 13.48 2.79
CA THR A 156 3.73 12.56 2.68
C THR A 156 3.34 11.20 2.11
N PHE A 157 4.28 10.59 1.38
CA PHE A 157 4.25 9.19 1.03
C PHE A 157 5.18 8.39 1.96
N LEU A 158 4.78 7.16 2.28
CA LEU A 158 5.65 6.16 2.89
C LEU A 158 6.16 5.23 1.80
N VAL A 159 7.47 5.01 1.80
CA VAL A 159 8.18 4.14 0.86
C VAL A 159 8.89 3.05 1.65
N ASN A 160 8.42 1.81 1.53
CA ASN A 160 9.04 0.67 2.19
C ASN A 160 10.22 0.17 1.36
N VAL A 161 11.45 0.46 1.82
CA VAL A 161 12.70 0.08 1.14
C VAL A 161 13.18 -1.25 1.68
N LYS A 162 12.99 -2.29 0.88
CA LYS A 162 12.98 -3.68 1.31
C LYS A 162 14.29 -4.18 1.91
N GLU A 163 15.35 -4.17 1.12
CA GLU A 163 16.63 -4.81 1.50
C GLU A 163 17.47 -3.94 2.44
N SER A 164 17.24 -2.64 2.47
CA SER A 164 17.90 -1.76 3.45
C SER A 164 17.18 -1.71 4.80
N GLY A 165 15.94 -2.24 4.87
CA GLY A 165 15.17 -2.21 6.12
C GLY A 165 14.81 -0.81 6.57
N GLN A 166 14.49 0.08 5.62
CA GLN A 166 14.17 1.46 5.90
C GLN A 166 12.76 1.81 5.42
N VAL A 167 12.04 2.60 6.20
CA VAL A 167 10.84 3.30 5.75
C VAL A 167 11.21 4.75 5.49
N TRP A 168 11.00 5.21 4.27
CA TRP A 168 11.20 6.61 3.91
C TRP A 168 9.88 7.35 3.92
N GLN A 169 9.79 8.42 4.68
CA GLN A 169 8.67 9.35 4.63
C GLN A 169 9.03 10.53 3.75
N VAL A 170 8.39 10.60 2.59
CA VAL A 170 8.68 11.56 1.51
C VAL A 170 7.64 12.67 1.53
N ASP A 171 8.05 13.86 1.93
CA ASP A 171 7.21 15.05 1.96
C ASP A 171 7.14 15.67 0.56
N TYR A 172 5.93 15.71 0.00
CA TYR A 172 5.64 16.24 -1.33
C TYR A 172 4.99 17.64 -1.30
N SER A 173 4.97 18.30 -0.15
CA SER A 173 4.39 19.66 -0.03
C SER A 173 5.14 20.68 -0.89
N ASP A 174 6.43 20.46 -1.13
CA ASP A 174 7.23 21.15 -2.13
C ASP A 174 7.87 20.11 -3.05
N ILE A 175 7.23 19.89 -4.21
CA ILE A 175 7.69 18.87 -5.15
C ILE A 175 9.09 19.18 -5.72
N ASP A 176 9.49 20.43 -5.78
CA ASP A 176 10.80 20.82 -6.28
C ASP A 176 11.93 20.55 -5.29
N ASN A 177 11.61 20.54 -3.99
CA ASN A 177 12.56 20.35 -2.89
C ASN A 177 12.04 19.26 -1.92
N LEU A 178 11.95 18.01 -2.40
CA LEU A 178 11.50 16.88 -1.59
C LEU A 178 12.32 16.75 -0.31
N ARG A 179 11.63 16.63 0.82
CA ARG A 179 12.24 16.23 2.08
C ARG A 179 11.98 14.75 2.31
N ILE A 180 13.01 14.00 2.63
CA ILE A 180 12.93 12.56 2.88
C ILE A 180 13.51 12.26 4.26
N ASP A 181 12.67 11.77 5.15
CA ASP A 181 13.09 11.26 6.46
C ASP A 181 13.19 9.72 6.36
N GLN A 182 14.39 9.18 6.68
CA GLN A 182 14.68 7.75 6.58
C GLN A 182 14.64 7.15 7.99
N MET A 183 13.76 6.19 8.20
CA MET A 183 13.60 5.48 9.47
C MET A 183 14.18 4.07 9.34
N GLU A 184 15.21 3.77 10.13
CA GLU A 184 15.77 2.41 10.21
C GLU A 184 14.80 1.49 10.97
N THR A 185 14.58 0.30 10.41
CA THR A 185 13.65 -0.70 10.93
C THR A 185 14.24 -2.11 10.80
N ALA A 186 13.52 -3.07 10.22
CA ALA A 186 14.00 -4.42 9.91
C ALA A 186 14.10 -4.64 8.40
N GLU A 187 15.06 -5.44 7.97
CA GLU A 187 15.22 -5.81 6.57
C GLU A 187 14.02 -6.59 6.02
N PHE A 188 13.86 -6.58 4.70
CA PHE A 188 12.81 -7.26 3.96
C PHE A 188 11.40 -6.75 4.23
N LEU A 189 11.27 -5.43 4.37
CA LEU A 189 9.97 -4.77 4.44
C LEU A 189 9.10 -5.13 3.23
N HIS A 190 7.81 -5.25 3.49
CA HIS A 190 6.79 -5.61 2.51
C HIS A 190 5.59 -4.66 2.63
N ASP A 191 4.38 -5.19 2.59
CA ASP A 191 3.14 -4.43 2.78
C ASP A 191 2.89 -4.09 4.26
N GLY A 192 1.97 -3.15 4.46
CA GLY A 192 1.57 -2.67 5.78
C GLY A 192 0.25 -1.92 5.73
N PHE A 193 -0.16 -1.41 6.87
CA PHE A 193 -1.42 -0.70 7.02
C PHE A 193 -1.37 0.23 8.24
N PHE A 194 -2.27 1.19 8.28
CA PHE A 194 -2.40 2.08 9.42
C PHE A 194 -3.26 1.50 10.53
N ASP A 195 -2.98 1.91 11.75
CA ASP A 195 -3.90 1.77 12.89
C ASP A 195 -5.17 2.61 12.64
N PRO A 196 -6.24 2.46 13.44
CA PRO A 196 -7.47 3.22 13.24
C PRO A 196 -7.32 4.74 13.37
N THR A 197 -6.28 5.24 14.04
CA THR A 197 -6.01 6.68 14.14
C THR A 197 -5.34 7.25 12.90
N GLY A 198 -4.71 6.39 12.08
CA GLY A 198 -3.90 6.78 10.92
C GLY A 198 -2.53 7.33 11.27
N ARG A 199 -2.12 7.29 12.55
CA ARG A 199 -0.82 7.76 13.01
C ARG A 199 0.26 6.68 12.94
N TYR A 200 -0.08 5.48 13.41
CA TYR A 200 0.88 4.38 13.47
C TYR A 200 0.77 3.50 12.24
N PHE A 201 1.89 3.35 11.53
CA PHE A 201 1.96 2.48 10.37
C PHE A 201 2.62 1.15 10.74
N GLN A 202 1.96 0.04 10.44
CA GLN A 202 2.29 -1.32 10.84
C GLN A 202 2.73 -2.11 9.62
N ILE A 203 3.99 -2.56 9.56
CA ILE A 203 4.62 -3.09 8.35
C ILE A 203 5.15 -4.49 8.61
N ALA A 204 4.92 -5.41 7.67
CA ALA A 204 5.58 -6.71 7.68
C ALA A 204 7.03 -6.59 7.17
N ALA A 205 7.99 -7.00 7.99
CA ALA A 205 9.34 -7.36 7.57
C ALA A 205 9.35 -8.88 7.35
N ASN A 206 8.76 -9.31 6.22
CA ASN A 206 8.27 -10.68 6.07
C ASN A 206 9.35 -11.76 6.06
N MET A 207 10.54 -11.50 5.54
CA MET A 207 11.66 -12.44 5.58
C MET A 207 12.48 -12.34 6.87
N SER A 208 12.15 -11.40 7.74
CA SER A 208 12.71 -11.25 9.09
C SER A 208 11.72 -11.72 10.17
N ASP A 209 10.56 -12.29 9.78
CA ASP A 209 9.54 -12.85 10.66
C ASP A 209 9.00 -11.84 11.71
N LYS A 210 8.93 -10.57 11.32
CA LYS A 210 8.57 -9.45 12.22
C LYS A 210 7.51 -8.55 11.65
N MET A 211 6.73 -7.97 12.55
CA MET A 211 6.01 -6.72 12.30
C MET A 211 6.80 -5.54 12.88
N VAL A 212 6.76 -4.44 12.19
CA VAL A 212 7.43 -3.18 12.53
C VAL A 212 6.39 -2.09 12.69
N PHE A 213 6.53 -1.24 13.71
CA PHE A 213 5.60 -0.16 14.01
C PHE A 213 6.34 1.17 13.99
N ILE A 214 5.89 2.10 13.16
CA ILE A 214 6.42 3.46 13.08
C ILE A 214 5.35 4.49 13.44
N ASP A 215 5.76 5.56 14.09
CA ASP A 215 4.95 6.75 14.31
C ASP A 215 5.24 7.76 13.19
N THR A 216 4.26 8.01 12.34
CA THR A 216 4.40 8.89 11.18
C THR A 216 4.43 10.38 11.53
N GLU A 217 3.94 10.78 12.71
CA GLU A 217 4.04 12.15 13.20
C GLU A 217 5.44 12.47 13.72
N THR A 218 5.99 11.59 14.57
CA THR A 218 7.34 11.78 15.12
C THR A 218 8.44 11.26 14.19
N ARG A 219 8.06 10.49 13.15
CA ARG A 219 8.98 9.89 12.15
C ARG A 219 10.01 8.99 12.83
N LYS A 220 9.53 8.07 13.66
CA LYS A 220 10.38 7.17 14.45
C LYS A 220 9.84 5.74 14.47
N LEU A 221 10.77 4.81 14.56
CA LEU A 221 10.47 3.44 14.96
C LEU A 221 9.93 3.46 16.39
N VAL A 222 8.78 2.80 16.60
CA VAL A 222 8.14 2.66 17.91
C VAL A 222 8.46 1.31 18.53
N SER A 223 8.25 0.23 17.76
CA SER A 223 8.44 -1.15 18.22
C SER A 223 8.65 -2.10 17.05
N MET A 224 9.16 -3.29 17.36
CA MET A 224 9.18 -4.44 16.47
C MET A 224 8.69 -5.67 17.25
N LEU A 225 7.93 -6.53 16.59
CA LEU A 225 7.30 -7.70 17.18
C LEU A 225 7.59 -8.94 16.33
N GLU A 226 8.14 -10.00 16.91
CA GLU A 226 8.24 -11.32 16.28
C GLU A 226 6.85 -11.96 16.29
N THR A 227 6.35 -12.36 15.10
CA THR A 227 4.96 -12.81 14.97
C THR A 227 4.81 -14.25 14.53
N GLY A 228 5.74 -14.75 13.74
CA GLY A 228 5.70 -16.04 13.09
C GLY A 228 6.30 -15.97 11.69
N THR A 229 6.31 -17.10 10.97
CA THR A 229 7.05 -17.23 9.72
C THR A 229 6.40 -16.49 8.55
N LYS A 230 7.06 -15.48 8.04
CA LYS A 230 6.65 -14.64 6.89
C LYS A 230 5.30 -13.96 7.08
N PRO A 231 5.17 -13.02 8.03
CA PRO A 231 3.95 -12.23 8.16
C PRO A 231 3.61 -11.51 6.85
N HIS A 232 2.31 -11.48 6.51
CA HIS A 232 1.82 -10.87 5.29
C HIS A 232 0.39 -10.34 5.50
N PRO A 233 0.24 -9.13 6.04
CA PRO A 233 -1.06 -8.57 6.38
C PRO A 233 -1.89 -8.17 5.15
N GLY A 234 -1.24 -7.89 4.00
CA GLY A 234 -1.88 -7.23 2.88
C GLY A 234 -2.36 -5.84 3.26
N PRO A 235 -3.65 -5.52 3.03
CA PRO A 235 -4.22 -4.24 3.49
C PRO A 235 -4.46 -4.18 5.00
N GLY A 236 -4.20 -5.28 5.73
CA GLY A 236 -4.34 -5.39 7.16
C GLY A 236 -5.77 -5.42 7.68
N ALA A 237 -5.89 -5.70 8.96
CA ALA A 237 -7.16 -5.69 9.68
C ALA A 237 -6.99 -5.07 11.07
N ASN A 238 -7.93 -4.20 11.41
CA ASN A 238 -8.07 -3.64 12.74
C ASN A 238 -9.46 -4.00 13.28
N TRP A 239 -9.55 -4.43 14.55
CA TRP A 239 -10.83 -4.72 15.20
C TRP A 239 -10.72 -4.50 16.72
N VAL A 240 -11.82 -4.68 17.44
CA VAL A 240 -11.82 -4.67 18.89
C VAL A 240 -11.98 -6.10 19.39
N ASP A 241 -10.97 -6.59 20.07
CA ASP A 241 -10.99 -7.88 20.74
C ASP A 241 -11.60 -7.74 22.14
N PRO A 242 -12.46 -8.70 22.59
CA PRO A 242 -13.12 -8.58 23.89
C PRO A 242 -12.18 -8.65 25.10
N GLU A 243 -10.99 -9.24 24.95
CA GLU A 243 -10.00 -9.39 26.03
C GLU A 243 -8.88 -8.35 25.95
N CYS A 244 -8.41 -8.07 24.72
CA CYS A 244 -7.25 -7.20 24.49
C CYS A 244 -7.60 -5.76 24.07
N GLY A 245 -8.89 -5.45 23.83
CA GLY A 245 -9.28 -4.14 23.31
C GLY A 245 -8.92 -3.96 21.83
N PRO A 246 -8.53 -2.74 21.40
CA PRO A 246 -8.16 -2.48 20.01
C PRO A 246 -6.92 -3.29 19.60
N VAL A 247 -7.07 -4.08 18.53
CA VAL A 247 -6.01 -4.95 17.99
C VAL A 247 -5.89 -4.83 16.49
N ALA A 248 -4.73 -5.24 15.98
CA ALA A 248 -4.46 -5.45 14.57
C ALA A 248 -3.83 -6.83 14.35
N GLY A 249 -3.94 -7.38 13.15
CA GLY A 249 -3.44 -8.73 12.90
C GLY A 249 -2.85 -8.96 11.52
N THR A 250 -2.12 -10.07 11.41
CA THR A 250 -1.50 -10.58 10.18
C THR A 250 -1.66 -12.08 10.05
N THR A 251 -1.87 -12.54 8.83
CA THR A 251 -1.66 -13.95 8.47
C THR A 251 -0.19 -14.17 8.09
N HIS A 252 0.20 -15.42 7.85
CA HIS A 252 1.57 -15.79 7.52
C HIS A 252 1.62 -16.60 6.24
N LEU A 253 2.62 -16.32 5.37
CA LEU A 253 2.87 -17.08 4.15
C LEU A 253 3.64 -18.38 4.42
N GLY A 254 4.33 -18.46 5.56
CA GLY A 254 5.19 -19.60 5.91
C GLY A 254 4.52 -20.66 6.76
N GLU A 255 3.36 -20.35 7.34
CA GLU A 255 2.64 -21.24 8.25
C GLU A 255 1.16 -20.88 8.36
N GLY A 256 0.35 -21.82 8.83
CA GLY A 256 -1.07 -21.62 9.10
C GLY A 256 -1.28 -20.94 10.46
N LEU A 257 -1.10 -19.63 10.51
CA LEU A 257 -1.18 -18.84 11.73
C LEU A 257 -1.78 -17.45 11.45
N LEU A 258 -2.68 -17.01 12.33
CA LEU A 258 -3.10 -15.62 12.49
C LEU A 258 -2.52 -15.12 13.81
N THR A 259 -1.70 -14.08 13.75
CA THR A 259 -1.19 -13.36 14.93
C THR A 259 -1.85 -12.00 15.02
N PHE A 260 -2.30 -11.60 16.22
CA PHE A 260 -2.80 -10.27 16.44
C PHE A 260 -2.28 -9.66 17.75
N TRP A 261 -2.17 -8.34 17.77
CA TRP A 261 -1.50 -7.54 18.79
C TRP A 261 -2.29 -6.29 19.12
N GLY A 262 -2.08 -5.75 20.34
CA GLY A 262 -2.64 -4.47 20.74
C GLY A 262 -2.08 -3.32 19.89
N ASN A 263 -2.94 -2.44 19.39
CA ASN A 263 -2.56 -1.33 18.51
C ASN A 263 -3.07 0.05 18.97
N ASP A 264 -3.44 0.18 20.24
CA ASP A 264 -3.87 1.43 20.85
C ASP A 264 -2.91 1.86 22.00
N PRO A 265 -1.78 2.52 21.69
CA PRO A 265 -0.81 2.90 22.72
C PRO A 265 -1.29 4.04 23.62
N GLU A 266 -2.33 4.78 23.25
CA GLU A 266 -2.86 5.88 24.06
C GLU A 266 -3.90 5.39 25.08
N GLY A 267 -4.83 4.53 24.62
CA GLY A 267 -5.89 3.99 25.50
C GLY A 267 -5.50 2.71 26.24
N HIS A 268 -4.62 1.89 25.65
CA HIS A 268 -4.22 0.57 26.17
C HIS A 268 -2.69 0.38 26.13
N PRO A 269 -1.90 1.27 26.82
CA PRO A 269 -0.44 1.30 26.69
C PRO A 269 0.24 0.01 27.14
N ASP A 270 -0.32 -0.72 28.09
CA ASP A 270 0.25 -1.97 28.61
C ASP A 270 0.13 -3.14 27.62
N GLN A 271 -0.73 -3.02 26.63
CA GLN A 271 -0.99 -4.05 25.61
C GLN A 271 -0.47 -3.66 24.23
N ALA A 272 -0.16 -2.39 24.03
CA ALA A 272 0.31 -1.87 22.75
C ALA A 272 1.60 -2.55 22.30
N TRP A 273 1.60 -2.99 21.05
CA TRP A 273 2.73 -3.66 20.38
C TRP A 273 3.16 -4.98 21.04
N GLN A 274 2.23 -5.66 21.70
CA GLN A 274 2.42 -6.98 22.27
C GLN A 274 1.40 -7.96 21.69
N ILE A 275 1.81 -9.22 21.47
CA ILE A 275 0.89 -10.26 21.00
C ILE A 275 -0.26 -10.40 22.01
N CYS A 276 -1.47 -10.27 21.50
CA CYS A 276 -2.68 -10.60 22.24
C CYS A 276 -2.91 -12.12 22.19
N ASP A 277 -2.99 -12.66 20.97
CA ASP A 277 -3.18 -14.10 20.76
C ASP A 277 -2.68 -14.55 19.39
N GLN A 278 -2.57 -15.85 19.22
CA GLN A 278 -2.20 -16.54 17.99
C GLN A 278 -3.17 -17.69 17.74
N ILE A 279 -3.81 -17.69 16.58
CA ILE A 279 -4.81 -18.69 16.20
C ILE A 279 -4.24 -19.55 15.06
N GLU A 280 -4.16 -20.87 15.29
CA GLU A 280 -3.84 -21.81 14.22
C GLU A 280 -4.96 -21.84 13.17
N THR A 281 -4.55 -21.82 11.89
CA THR A 281 -5.43 -21.89 10.73
C THR A 281 -5.13 -23.13 9.89
N ASP A 282 -6.05 -23.54 9.00
CA ASP A 282 -5.87 -24.75 8.18
C ASP A 282 -4.69 -24.69 7.20
N GLY A 283 -4.10 -23.52 7.00
CA GLY A 283 -2.93 -23.33 6.14
C GLY A 283 -2.49 -21.86 6.04
N PRO A 284 -1.38 -21.60 5.31
CA PRO A 284 -0.87 -20.26 5.12
C PRO A 284 -1.91 -19.31 4.55
N GLY A 285 -1.95 -18.07 5.10
CA GLY A 285 -2.83 -16.99 4.65
C GLY A 285 -2.07 -15.91 3.90
N LEU A 286 -2.71 -15.30 2.88
CA LEU A 286 -2.14 -14.22 2.11
C LEU A 286 -2.56 -12.85 2.63
N PHE A 287 -3.81 -12.70 3.05
CA PHE A 287 -4.39 -11.43 3.51
C PHE A 287 -5.27 -11.66 4.72
N VAL A 288 -5.47 -10.59 5.48
CA VAL A 288 -6.48 -10.49 6.53
C VAL A 288 -7.25 -9.18 6.34
N ARG A 289 -8.55 -9.21 6.53
CA ARG A 289 -9.41 -8.05 6.29
C ARG A 289 -10.57 -7.99 7.28
N THR A 290 -10.95 -6.76 7.63
CA THR A 290 -12.17 -6.44 8.38
C THR A 290 -13.02 -5.42 7.62
N HIS A 291 -14.29 -5.36 7.97
CA HIS A 291 -15.21 -4.33 7.49
C HIS A 291 -16.04 -3.86 8.69
N PRO A 292 -16.34 -2.54 8.84
CA PRO A 292 -17.08 -2.02 10.00
C PRO A 292 -18.44 -2.69 10.24
N ASP A 293 -19.11 -3.09 9.16
CA ASP A 293 -20.45 -3.74 9.22
C ASP A 293 -20.37 -5.27 9.28
N SER A 294 -19.17 -5.85 9.34
CA SER A 294 -18.99 -7.32 9.45
C SER A 294 -18.58 -7.70 10.87
N PRO A 295 -19.25 -8.70 11.48
CA PRO A 295 -18.82 -9.23 12.78
C PRO A 295 -17.65 -10.22 12.65
N HIS A 296 -17.05 -10.36 11.47
CA HIS A 296 -16.00 -11.33 11.19
C HIS A 296 -14.72 -10.66 10.69
N VAL A 297 -13.59 -11.27 11.05
CA VAL A 297 -12.29 -11.09 10.39
C VAL A 297 -12.21 -12.14 9.27
N TRP A 298 -11.80 -11.71 8.08
CA TRP A 298 -11.76 -12.53 6.86
C TRP A 298 -10.33 -12.82 6.43
#